data_7ebb3a5062336b0a10a1ecfbd9b888f7
#
_entry.id   7ebb3a5062336b0a10a1ecfbd9b888f7
#
_cell.length_a   1.000
_cell.length_b   1.000
_cell.length_c   1.000
_cell.angle_alpha   90.00
_cell.angle_beta   90.00
_cell.angle_gamma   90.00
#
_symmetry.space_group_name_H-M   'P 1'
#
loop_
_entity.id
_entity.type
_entity.pdbx_description
1 polymer ?
#
loop_
_entity_poly.entity_id
_entity_poly.type
_entity_poly.pdbx_seq_one_letter_code
_entity_poly.pdbx_strand_id
1 'polypeptide(L)'
;MRSPVYRGAWAIAVCAIAAIMGAGSPASAQNPSYPQNPSYPQGAPPQDKKDKGAQPSDAERQAATKVTSAADFNAALQAAGEFVKKHPKSSLRPEVTRHLVAKAALNQDTAQQITMLESALGVMKDPPDAEIINPSILDAYLKAQKFDDAFRVSTAILEKNPNDLVTLTLMAIVGIDQARAQNAKFVPQSLQWAPKAIELIETDKRPPHLDDSQWAEYKTKLLAQLYQALGVYAMMTGDFATARTKLDKSASINQYDPITYVYLAGVVQEEYAKLAQQVKSMLPGKTQDETLKKALEKMDQMIDLYARAIGLADGNPQYQKVRDELAGDLKSYYSYRHGNSVEGLQQLIDKYKKPQQ
;
A
#
# COMPACT_ATOMS: atom_id res chain seq x y z
N MET A 1 25.72 -9.92 -42.32
CA MET A 1 25.08 -11.08 -41.66
C MET A 1 24.04 -10.56 -40.65
N ARG A 2 22.76 -10.76 -40.94
CA ARG A 2 21.65 -10.24 -40.08
C ARG A 2 21.41 -11.26 -38.98
N SER A 3 21.74 -10.90 -37.75
CA SER A 3 21.52 -11.74 -36.58
C SER A 3 20.02 -11.91 -36.29
N PRO A 4 19.49 -13.13 -36.17
CA PRO A 4 18.06 -13.39 -35.90
C PRO A 4 17.59 -13.06 -34.49
N VAL A 5 18.49 -12.64 -33.58
CA VAL A 5 18.25 -12.42 -32.16
C VAL A 5 17.34 -11.20 -31.86
N TYR A 6 17.19 -10.26 -32.80
CA TYR A 6 16.43 -9.03 -32.60
C TYR A 6 14.90 -9.16 -32.58
N ARG A 7 14.33 -10.29 -33.03
CA ARG A 7 12.87 -10.45 -33.11
C ARG A 7 12.22 -11.11 -31.88
N GLY A 8 12.99 -11.85 -31.08
CA GLY A 8 12.46 -12.58 -29.92
C GLY A 8 12.44 -11.77 -28.60
N ALA A 9 13.45 -10.94 -28.36
CA ALA A 9 13.59 -10.20 -27.09
C ALA A 9 12.56 -9.06 -26.90
N TRP A 10 11.97 -8.57 -27.99
CA TRP A 10 11.00 -7.46 -27.95
C TRP A 10 9.60 -7.89 -27.51
N ALA A 11 9.20 -9.13 -27.75
CA ALA A 11 7.87 -9.61 -27.41
C ALA A 11 7.77 -10.08 -25.93
N ILE A 12 8.89 -10.53 -25.36
CA ILE A 12 8.92 -11.13 -24.03
C ILE A 12 9.00 -10.07 -22.93
N ALA A 13 9.76 -8.99 -23.13
CA ALA A 13 9.98 -7.97 -22.11
C ALA A 13 8.75 -7.10 -21.80
N VAL A 14 7.86 -6.87 -22.77
CA VAL A 14 6.60 -6.16 -22.56
C VAL A 14 5.59 -7.03 -21.81
N CYS A 15 5.66 -8.36 -21.94
CA CYS A 15 4.74 -9.28 -21.28
C CYS A 15 5.04 -9.47 -19.79
N ALA A 16 6.29 -9.46 -19.33
CA ALA A 16 6.61 -9.73 -17.92
C ALA A 16 6.17 -8.56 -17.00
N ILE A 17 6.40 -7.31 -17.42
CA ILE A 17 5.91 -6.14 -16.65
C ILE A 17 4.41 -5.97 -16.82
N ALA A 18 3.84 -6.27 -17.98
CA ALA A 18 2.38 -6.30 -18.18
C ALA A 18 1.72 -7.43 -17.36
N ALA A 19 2.38 -8.56 -17.14
CA ALA A 19 1.89 -9.63 -16.26
C ALA A 19 1.92 -9.22 -14.79
N ILE A 20 2.93 -8.47 -14.35
CA ILE A 20 2.99 -7.86 -13.01
C ILE A 20 1.99 -6.71 -12.91
N MET A 21 1.70 -6.00 -14.02
CA MET A 21 0.80 -4.84 -14.05
C MET A 21 -0.64 -5.14 -14.44
N GLY A 22 -0.98 -6.29 -15.04
CA GLY A 22 -2.28 -6.42 -15.66
C GLY A 22 -2.94 -7.79 -15.81
N ALA A 23 -2.34 -8.89 -15.38
CA ALA A 23 -2.95 -10.21 -15.49
C ALA A 23 -3.28 -10.81 -14.12
N GLY A 24 -4.12 -10.16 -13.36
CA GLY A 24 -4.85 -10.78 -12.27
C GLY A 24 -6.11 -11.45 -12.82
N SER A 25 -6.07 -12.74 -13.17
CA SER A 25 -7.29 -13.53 -13.22
C SER A 25 -7.99 -13.49 -11.85
N PRO A 26 -9.33 -13.35 -11.78
CA PRO A 26 -10.03 -13.09 -10.52
C PRO A 26 -10.11 -14.27 -9.55
N ALA A 27 -9.20 -15.24 -9.61
CA ALA A 27 -9.32 -16.46 -8.81
C ALA A 27 -8.11 -16.84 -7.95
N SER A 28 -7.03 -16.05 -7.88
CA SER A 28 -5.93 -16.35 -6.96
C SER A 28 -4.92 -15.20 -6.72
N ALA A 29 -5.34 -13.95 -6.86
CA ALA A 29 -4.57 -12.87 -6.28
C ALA A 29 -4.70 -12.99 -4.75
N GLN A 30 -3.79 -13.75 -4.13
CA GLN A 30 -3.45 -13.48 -2.74
C GLN A 30 -3.03 -12.01 -2.74
N ASN A 31 -3.90 -11.17 -2.20
CA ASN A 31 -3.71 -9.77 -1.94
C ASN A 31 -2.23 -9.54 -1.58
N PRO A 32 -1.51 -8.60 -2.24
CA PRO A 32 -0.35 -8.03 -1.59
C PRO A 32 -0.86 -7.62 -0.22
N SER A 33 -0.33 -8.26 0.83
CA SER A 33 -0.79 -8.00 2.19
C SER A 33 -0.73 -6.50 2.34
N TYR A 34 -1.89 -5.84 2.27
CA TYR A 34 -2.00 -4.46 2.70
C TYR A 34 -1.26 -4.45 4.03
N PRO A 35 -0.30 -3.55 4.27
CA PRO A 35 0.44 -3.55 5.51
C PRO A 35 -0.59 -3.78 6.57
N GLN A 36 -0.47 -4.93 7.29
CA GLN A 36 -1.47 -5.27 8.31
C GLN A 36 -1.56 -4.02 9.13
N ASN A 37 -2.68 -3.35 8.98
CA ASN A 37 -2.95 -2.08 9.56
C ASN A 37 -2.38 -2.17 10.97
N PRO A 38 -1.44 -1.33 11.41
CA PRO A 38 -1.12 -1.25 12.81
C PRO A 38 -2.47 -1.06 13.45
N SER A 39 -3.02 -2.17 13.97
CA SER A 39 -4.42 -2.33 14.39
C SER A 39 -4.79 -1.04 15.03
N TYR A 40 -5.78 -0.29 14.49
CA TYR A 40 -6.15 0.97 15.14
C TYR A 40 -6.14 0.65 16.61
N PRO A 41 -5.14 1.10 17.37
CA PRO A 41 -5.03 0.66 18.74
C PRO A 41 -6.38 0.99 19.33
N GLN A 42 -7.00 0.03 19.96
CA GLN A 42 -8.08 0.33 20.89
C GLN A 42 -7.40 1.15 22.00
N GLY A 43 -6.84 2.31 21.57
CA GLY A 43 -6.02 3.19 22.35
C GLY A 43 -6.89 3.78 23.43
N ALA A 44 -6.37 3.72 24.63
CA ALA A 44 -6.85 4.57 25.71
C ALA A 44 -7.06 6.00 25.14
N PRO A 45 -8.20 6.63 25.42
CA PRO A 45 -8.52 7.94 24.89
C PRO A 45 -7.37 8.90 25.19
N PRO A 46 -7.09 9.89 24.33
CA PRO A 46 -6.28 11.02 24.73
C PRO A 46 -6.88 11.50 26.07
N GLN A 47 -6.03 11.65 27.06
CA GLN A 47 -6.46 12.24 28.34
C GLN A 47 -6.80 13.69 28.05
N ASP A 48 -8.04 13.92 27.64
CA ASP A 48 -8.57 15.26 27.52
C ASP A 48 -8.40 15.98 28.85
N LYS A 49 -7.85 17.18 28.74
CA LYS A 49 -7.81 18.15 29.85
C LYS A 49 -9.16 18.13 30.51
N LYS A 50 -9.19 17.80 31.79
CA LYS A 50 -10.35 17.75 32.68
C LYS A 50 -11.27 18.94 32.44
N ASP A 51 -12.17 18.82 31.48
CA ASP A 51 -13.44 19.51 31.55
C ASP A 51 -14.17 18.80 32.69
N LYS A 52 -14.55 19.56 33.71
CA LYS A 52 -15.38 19.06 34.84
C LYS A 52 -16.81 18.83 34.34
N GLY A 53 -16.97 17.96 33.36
CA GLY A 53 -18.26 17.46 32.93
C GLY A 53 -18.95 16.80 34.14
N ALA A 54 -20.23 17.08 34.32
CA ALA A 54 -21.03 16.46 35.37
C ALA A 54 -20.82 14.94 35.34
N GLN A 55 -20.55 14.33 36.50
CA GLN A 55 -20.40 12.88 36.57
C GLN A 55 -21.69 12.20 36.08
N PRO A 56 -21.58 11.09 35.29
CA PRO A 56 -22.77 10.39 34.82
C PRO A 56 -23.67 10.01 36.01
N SER A 57 -24.95 10.21 35.84
CA SER A 57 -25.95 9.78 36.81
C SER A 57 -26.01 8.27 36.93
N ASP A 58 -26.57 7.73 38.01
CA ASP A 58 -26.77 6.28 38.19
C ASP A 58 -27.66 5.70 37.10
N ALA A 59 -28.65 6.45 36.62
CA ALA A 59 -29.49 6.03 35.49
C ALA A 59 -28.69 5.89 34.17
N GLU A 60 -27.75 6.82 33.89
CA GLU A 60 -26.87 6.73 32.73
C GLU A 60 -25.91 5.52 32.84
N ARG A 61 -25.32 5.32 34.03
CA ARG A 61 -24.45 4.16 34.31
C ARG A 61 -25.20 2.84 34.12
N GLN A 62 -26.40 2.73 34.70
CA GLN A 62 -27.23 1.53 34.53
C GLN A 62 -27.60 1.28 33.06
N ALA A 63 -27.94 2.34 32.32
CA ALA A 63 -28.25 2.23 30.90
C ALA A 63 -27.04 1.82 30.07
N ALA A 64 -25.83 2.37 30.32
CA ALA A 64 -24.59 1.95 29.69
C ALA A 64 -24.21 0.51 30.05
N THR A 65 -24.40 0.11 31.34
CA THR A 65 -24.16 -1.27 31.79
C THR A 65 -25.03 -2.27 31.02
N LYS A 66 -26.27 -1.95 30.70
CA LYS A 66 -27.13 -2.82 29.87
C LYS A 66 -26.53 -3.08 28.48
N VAL A 67 -25.86 -2.09 27.90
CA VAL A 67 -25.16 -2.26 26.62
C VAL A 67 -23.95 -3.16 26.79
N THR A 68 -23.10 -2.88 27.79
CA THR A 68 -21.83 -3.57 27.96
C THR A 68 -22.00 -5.02 28.48
N SER A 69 -23.08 -5.32 29.21
CA SER A 69 -23.42 -6.65 29.70
C SER A 69 -24.30 -7.48 28.74
N ALA A 70 -24.70 -6.91 27.60
CA ALA A 70 -25.56 -7.61 26.64
C ALA A 70 -24.88 -8.88 26.09
N ALA A 71 -25.65 -9.95 25.95
CA ALA A 71 -25.12 -11.26 25.57
C ALA A 71 -24.54 -11.26 24.14
N ASP A 72 -25.18 -10.60 23.21
CA ASP A 72 -24.79 -10.54 21.81
C ASP A 72 -24.84 -9.10 21.26
N PHE A 73 -24.43 -8.95 20.00
CA PHE A 73 -24.41 -7.64 19.34
C PHE A 73 -25.79 -7.01 19.18
N ASN A 74 -26.82 -7.80 18.82
CA ASN A 74 -28.16 -7.26 18.60
C ASN A 74 -28.79 -6.74 19.88
N ALA A 75 -28.61 -7.46 20.97
CA ALA A 75 -29.04 -7.02 22.31
C ALA A 75 -28.27 -5.74 22.75
N ALA A 76 -26.96 -5.68 22.47
CA ALA A 76 -26.16 -4.50 22.75
C ALA A 76 -26.61 -3.29 21.90
N LEU A 77 -26.89 -3.50 20.62
CA LEU A 77 -27.36 -2.46 19.69
C LEU A 77 -28.72 -1.91 20.10
N GLN A 78 -29.65 -2.78 20.50
CA GLN A 78 -30.97 -2.36 21.02
C GLN A 78 -30.82 -1.53 22.31
N ALA A 79 -30.02 -2.01 23.25
CA ALA A 79 -29.77 -1.28 24.50
C ALA A 79 -29.08 0.07 24.24
N ALA A 80 -28.16 0.14 23.26
CA ALA A 80 -27.53 1.38 22.83
C ALA A 80 -28.53 2.37 22.23
N GLY A 81 -29.49 1.89 21.43
CA GLY A 81 -30.56 2.72 20.90
C GLY A 81 -31.45 3.33 22.00
N GLU A 82 -31.76 2.57 23.03
CA GLU A 82 -32.46 3.07 24.21
C GLU A 82 -31.61 4.06 25.01
N PHE A 83 -30.30 3.77 25.16
CA PHE A 83 -29.36 4.64 25.84
C PHE A 83 -29.27 6.02 25.16
N VAL A 84 -29.04 6.06 23.85
CA VAL A 84 -28.95 7.31 23.08
C VAL A 84 -30.25 8.12 23.15
N LYS A 85 -31.41 7.44 23.07
CA LYS A 85 -32.72 8.08 23.15
C LYS A 85 -32.97 8.73 24.49
N LYS A 86 -32.57 8.10 25.60
CA LYS A 86 -32.81 8.58 26.96
C LYS A 86 -31.70 9.54 27.44
N HIS A 87 -30.46 9.33 27.00
CA HIS A 87 -29.27 10.03 27.44
C HIS A 87 -28.43 10.58 26.28
N PRO A 88 -29.00 11.43 25.40
CA PRO A 88 -28.33 11.84 24.16
C PRO A 88 -27.03 12.61 24.38
N LYS A 89 -26.83 13.23 25.51
CA LYS A 89 -25.65 14.03 25.88
C LYS A 89 -24.76 13.36 26.93
N SER A 90 -24.96 12.08 27.21
CA SER A 90 -24.19 11.38 28.22
C SER A 90 -22.70 11.27 27.84
N SER A 91 -21.84 11.52 28.84
CA SER A 91 -20.39 11.34 28.72
C SER A 91 -19.98 9.87 28.54
N LEU A 92 -20.91 8.92 28.75
CA LEU A 92 -20.69 7.48 28.53
C LEU A 92 -20.90 7.04 27.06
N ARG A 93 -21.38 7.92 26.16
CA ARG A 93 -21.57 7.58 24.73
C ARG A 93 -20.33 6.99 24.08
N PRO A 94 -19.11 7.56 24.22
CA PRO A 94 -17.92 6.98 23.61
C PRO A 94 -17.62 5.56 24.11
N GLU A 95 -17.91 5.25 25.36
CA GLU A 95 -17.74 3.90 25.93
C GLU A 95 -18.74 2.92 25.30
N VAL A 96 -20.01 3.30 25.22
CA VAL A 96 -21.09 2.53 24.57
C VAL A 96 -20.72 2.26 23.09
N THR A 97 -20.27 3.29 22.37
CA THR A 97 -19.87 3.16 20.96
C THR A 97 -18.69 2.21 20.78
N ARG A 98 -17.63 2.36 21.60
CA ARG A 98 -16.48 1.43 21.55
C ARG A 98 -16.88 -0.02 21.85
N HIS A 99 -17.83 -0.23 22.75
CA HIS A 99 -18.31 -1.57 23.06
C HIS A 99 -19.01 -2.22 21.86
N LEU A 100 -19.83 -1.48 21.11
CA LEU A 100 -20.44 -1.98 19.88
C LEU A 100 -19.37 -2.33 18.82
N VAL A 101 -18.37 -1.46 18.65
CA VAL A 101 -17.26 -1.70 17.73
C VAL A 101 -16.47 -2.96 18.14
N ALA A 102 -16.16 -3.11 19.43
CA ALA A 102 -15.46 -4.29 19.94
C ALA A 102 -16.25 -5.57 19.72
N LYS A 103 -17.57 -5.57 19.95
CA LYS A 103 -18.42 -6.74 19.65
C LYS A 103 -18.46 -7.07 18.17
N ALA A 104 -18.52 -6.07 17.28
CA ALA A 104 -18.46 -6.28 15.84
C ALA A 104 -17.11 -6.88 15.41
N ALA A 105 -16.01 -6.44 16.01
CA ALA A 105 -14.65 -6.93 15.71
C ALA A 105 -14.44 -8.41 16.07
N LEU A 106 -15.23 -8.98 16.95
CA LEU A 106 -15.18 -10.42 17.28
C LEU A 106 -15.76 -11.31 16.18
N ASN A 107 -16.52 -10.76 15.24
CA ASN A 107 -17.08 -11.51 14.14
C ASN A 107 -16.03 -11.80 13.07
N GLN A 108 -15.85 -13.08 12.74
CA GLN A 108 -14.88 -13.53 11.73
C GLN A 108 -15.40 -13.37 10.30
N ASP A 109 -16.71 -13.22 10.10
CA ASP A 109 -17.32 -12.95 8.81
C ASP A 109 -17.30 -11.45 8.55
N THR A 110 -16.48 -11.02 7.58
CA THR A 110 -16.33 -9.62 7.22
C THR A 110 -17.64 -8.98 6.74
N ALA A 111 -18.50 -9.71 6.04
CA ALA A 111 -19.80 -9.17 5.58
C ALA A 111 -20.74 -8.91 6.76
N GLN A 112 -20.77 -9.82 7.72
CA GLN A 112 -21.52 -9.61 8.96
C GLN A 112 -20.91 -8.50 9.81
N GLN A 113 -19.58 -8.41 9.90
CA GLN A 113 -18.88 -7.32 10.59
C GLN A 113 -19.28 -5.96 10.02
N ILE A 114 -19.31 -5.81 8.69
CA ILE A 114 -19.77 -4.60 8.01
C ILE A 114 -21.21 -4.27 8.42
N THR A 115 -22.11 -5.25 8.33
CA THR A 115 -23.53 -5.07 8.68
C THR A 115 -23.69 -4.61 10.15
N MET A 116 -22.92 -5.18 11.06
CA MET A 116 -22.91 -4.80 12.47
C MET A 116 -22.42 -3.34 12.66
N LEU A 117 -21.32 -2.96 12.01
CA LEU A 117 -20.76 -1.60 12.12
C LEU A 117 -21.68 -0.56 11.46
N GLU A 118 -22.29 -0.86 10.31
CA GLU A 118 -23.30 0.01 9.67
C GLU A 118 -24.54 0.19 10.57
N SER A 119 -24.98 -0.89 11.22
CA SER A 119 -26.09 -0.84 12.19
C SER A 119 -25.73 0.00 13.40
N ALA A 120 -24.51 -0.14 13.93
CA ALA A 120 -24.01 0.69 15.01
C ALA A 120 -23.99 2.16 14.61
N LEU A 121 -23.50 2.50 13.41
CA LEU A 121 -23.51 3.86 12.86
C LEU A 121 -24.94 4.40 12.65
N GLY A 122 -25.88 3.51 12.33
CA GLY A 122 -27.30 3.85 12.22
C GLY A 122 -27.96 4.24 13.53
N VAL A 123 -27.47 3.72 14.66
CA VAL A 123 -27.93 4.03 16.03
C VAL A 123 -27.13 5.18 16.64
N MET A 124 -25.82 5.10 16.56
CA MET A 124 -24.86 6.06 17.08
C MET A 124 -24.55 7.11 15.99
N LYS A 125 -25.52 8.05 15.77
CA LYS A 125 -25.50 8.95 14.59
C LYS A 125 -24.70 10.23 14.79
N ASP A 126 -24.33 10.58 16.01
CA ASP A 126 -23.65 11.84 16.26
C ASP A 126 -22.20 11.81 15.76
N PRO A 127 -21.65 12.95 15.30
CA PRO A 127 -20.30 12.98 14.74
C PRO A 127 -19.20 12.36 15.62
N PRO A 128 -19.17 12.54 16.95
CA PRO A 128 -18.17 11.89 17.80
C PRO A 128 -18.29 10.37 17.84
N ASP A 129 -19.49 9.82 17.69
CA ASP A 129 -19.68 8.36 17.62
C ASP A 129 -19.17 7.80 16.29
N ALA A 130 -19.45 8.52 15.18
CA ALA A 130 -18.95 8.16 13.86
C ALA A 130 -17.42 8.16 13.82
N GLU A 131 -16.75 9.08 14.51
CA GLU A 131 -15.29 9.11 14.62
C GLU A 131 -14.72 7.83 15.28
N ILE A 132 -15.47 7.19 16.16
CA ILE A 132 -15.10 5.92 16.81
C ILE A 132 -15.37 4.73 15.88
N ILE A 133 -16.45 4.75 15.10
CA ILE A 133 -16.87 3.62 14.26
C ILE A 133 -16.13 3.60 12.91
N ASN A 134 -15.92 4.76 12.29
CA ASN A 134 -15.41 4.89 10.93
C ASN A 134 -14.07 4.18 10.68
N PRO A 135 -13.08 4.19 11.57
CA PRO A 135 -11.83 3.45 11.36
C PRO A 135 -12.06 1.94 11.21
N SER A 136 -12.95 1.37 12.02
CA SER A 136 -13.24 -0.07 11.97
C SER A 136 -14.05 -0.46 10.75
N ILE A 137 -14.99 0.39 10.32
CA ILE A 137 -15.78 0.11 9.12
C ILE A 137 -14.93 0.31 7.85
N LEU A 138 -13.98 1.25 7.85
CA LEU A 138 -13.00 1.41 6.76
C LEU A 138 -12.17 0.14 6.58
N ASP A 139 -11.63 -0.40 7.67
CA ASP A 139 -10.87 -1.66 7.64
C ASP A 139 -11.72 -2.82 7.09
N ALA A 140 -12.96 -2.95 7.55
CA ALA A 140 -13.88 -3.97 7.08
C ALA A 140 -14.22 -3.83 5.59
N TYR A 141 -14.45 -2.60 5.09
CA TYR A 141 -14.68 -2.36 3.67
C TYR A 141 -13.46 -2.71 2.81
N LEU A 142 -12.25 -2.38 3.27
CA LEU A 142 -11.02 -2.73 2.57
C LEU A 142 -10.82 -4.25 2.49
N LYS A 143 -11.05 -4.98 3.61
CA LYS A 143 -11.01 -6.45 3.64
C LYS A 143 -12.02 -7.07 2.69
N ALA A 144 -13.21 -6.48 2.58
CA ALA A 144 -14.26 -6.92 1.67
C ALA A 144 -14.10 -6.40 0.23
N GLN A 145 -13.04 -5.65 -0.07
CA GLN A 145 -12.79 -4.99 -1.36
C GLN A 145 -13.93 -4.05 -1.82
N LYS A 146 -14.67 -3.49 -0.86
CA LYS A 146 -15.70 -2.47 -1.10
C LYS A 146 -15.07 -1.08 -1.18
N PHE A 147 -14.31 -0.84 -2.24
CA PHE A 147 -13.47 0.36 -2.36
C PHE A 147 -14.28 1.67 -2.41
N ASP A 148 -15.46 1.68 -3.05
CA ASP A 148 -16.33 2.86 -3.07
C ASP A 148 -16.74 3.30 -1.67
N ASP A 149 -17.14 2.35 -0.83
CA ASP A 149 -17.50 2.60 0.55
C ASP A 149 -16.27 3.02 1.38
N ALA A 150 -15.13 2.37 1.16
CA ALA A 150 -13.87 2.72 1.81
C ALA A 150 -13.46 4.17 1.51
N PHE A 151 -13.50 4.61 0.26
CA PHE A 151 -13.16 5.98 -0.13
C PHE A 151 -14.18 7.00 0.40
N ARG A 152 -15.47 6.66 0.42
CA ARG A 152 -16.51 7.50 1.01
C ARG A 152 -16.27 7.73 2.51
N VAL A 153 -15.99 6.66 3.26
CA VAL A 153 -15.73 6.75 4.71
C VAL A 153 -14.42 7.50 4.97
N SER A 154 -13.38 7.23 4.20
CA SER A 154 -12.09 7.93 4.32
C SER A 154 -12.22 9.43 4.10
N THR A 155 -13.03 9.85 3.12
CA THR A 155 -13.32 11.27 2.92
C THR A 155 -13.97 11.87 4.16
N ALA A 156 -14.95 11.21 4.76
CA ALA A 156 -15.60 11.68 5.99
C ALA A 156 -14.64 11.74 7.19
N ILE A 157 -13.70 10.81 7.32
CA ILE A 157 -12.63 10.85 8.33
C ILE A 157 -11.75 12.09 8.10
N LEU A 158 -11.28 12.29 6.85
CA LEU A 158 -10.35 13.37 6.51
C LEU A 158 -11.00 14.76 6.52
N GLU A 159 -12.30 14.88 6.30
CA GLU A 159 -13.04 16.12 6.52
C GLU A 159 -13.02 16.57 7.98
N LYS A 160 -13.03 15.63 8.91
CA LYS A 160 -12.96 15.90 10.36
C LYS A 160 -11.53 16.05 10.85
N ASN A 161 -10.65 15.21 10.40
CA ASN A 161 -9.22 15.23 10.72
C ASN A 161 -8.38 15.20 9.45
N PRO A 162 -8.10 16.37 8.83
CA PRO A 162 -7.31 16.45 7.60
C PRO A 162 -5.87 15.94 7.71
N ASN A 163 -5.41 15.69 8.93
CA ASN A 163 -4.08 15.17 9.23
C ASN A 163 -4.12 13.73 9.78
N ASP A 164 -5.23 13.00 9.57
CA ASP A 164 -5.26 11.57 9.91
C ASP A 164 -4.30 10.80 9.02
N LEU A 165 -3.08 10.63 9.52
CA LEU A 165 -1.97 10.08 8.77
C LEU A 165 -2.23 8.64 8.33
N VAL A 166 -2.93 7.85 9.13
CA VAL A 166 -3.23 6.46 8.82
C VAL A 166 -4.15 6.38 7.60
N THR A 167 -5.25 7.12 7.62
CA THR A 167 -6.20 7.17 6.50
C THR A 167 -5.55 7.75 5.25
N LEU A 168 -4.80 8.87 5.36
CA LEU A 168 -4.08 9.47 4.24
C LEU A 168 -3.14 8.47 3.55
N THR A 169 -2.31 7.79 4.34
CA THR A 169 -1.31 6.84 3.82
C THR A 169 -1.96 5.64 3.16
N LEU A 170 -2.88 5.00 3.90
CA LEU A 170 -3.53 3.77 3.45
C LEU A 170 -4.30 4.00 2.15
N MET A 171 -5.12 5.03 2.10
CA MET A 171 -6.00 5.27 0.97
C MET A 171 -5.26 5.86 -0.25
N ALA A 172 -4.15 6.56 -0.04
CA ALA A 172 -3.27 6.96 -1.12
C ALA A 172 -2.67 5.74 -1.84
N ILE A 173 -2.21 4.75 -1.10
CA ILE A 173 -1.67 3.50 -1.65
C ILE A 173 -2.78 2.70 -2.34
N VAL A 174 -3.90 2.47 -1.66
CA VAL A 174 -5.03 1.69 -2.17
C VAL A 174 -5.54 2.22 -3.51
N GLY A 175 -5.69 3.55 -3.67
CA GLY A 175 -6.22 4.09 -4.92
C GLY A 175 -5.26 3.96 -6.11
N ILE A 176 -3.94 3.98 -5.87
CA ILE A 176 -2.96 3.72 -6.91
C ILE A 176 -2.92 2.22 -7.26
N ASP A 177 -3.05 1.35 -6.26
CA ASP A 177 -3.17 -0.09 -6.52
C ASP A 177 -4.45 -0.43 -7.30
N GLN A 178 -5.55 0.26 -7.02
CA GLN A 178 -6.77 0.13 -7.83
C GLN A 178 -6.55 0.60 -9.27
N ALA A 179 -5.79 1.68 -9.49
CA ALA A 179 -5.44 2.13 -10.83
C ALA A 179 -4.62 1.07 -11.59
N ARG A 180 -3.69 0.38 -10.93
CA ARG A 180 -2.95 -0.76 -11.50
C ARG A 180 -3.89 -1.91 -11.91
N ALA A 181 -4.95 -2.12 -11.14
CA ALA A 181 -6.02 -3.07 -11.47
C ALA A 181 -7.05 -2.51 -12.47
N GLN A 182 -6.69 -1.48 -13.24
CA GLN A 182 -7.50 -0.81 -14.24
C GLN A 182 -8.73 -0.06 -13.70
N ASN A 183 -8.79 0.20 -12.40
CA ASN A 183 -9.80 1.02 -11.76
C ASN A 183 -9.20 2.37 -11.33
N ALA A 184 -9.11 3.31 -12.26
CA ALA A 184 -8.51 4.63 -12.02
C ALA A 184 -9.43 5.63 -11.28
N LYS A 185 -10.64 5.22 -10.87
CA LYS A 185 -11.65 6.06 -10.23
C LYS A 185 -11.10 6.84 -9.03
N PHE A 186 -10.22 6.22 -8.25
CA PHE A 186 -9.73 6.75 -6.98
C PHE A 186 -8.40 7.52 -7.07
N VAL A 187 -7.80 7.56 -8.27
CA VAL A 187 -6.52 8.24 -8.51
C VAL A 187 -6.53 9.71 -8.06
N PRO A 188 -7.56 10.53 -8.38
CA PRO A 188 -7.55 11.94 -8.00
C PRO A 188 -7.40 12.14 -6.48
N GLN A 189 -8.12 11.37 -5.67
CA GLN A 189 -8.02 11.44 -4.21
C GLN A 189 -6.66 10.94 -3.71
N SER A 190 -6.17 9.83 -4.27
CA SER A 190 -4.86 9.27 -3.89
C SER A 190 -3.71 10.24 -4.17
N LEU A 191 -3.73 10.93 -5.32
CA LEU A 191 -2.73 11.94 -5.66
C LEU A 191 -2.85 13.21 -4.80
N GLN A 192 -4.01 13.49 -4.24
CA GLN A 192 -4.20 14.57 -3.26
C GLN A 192 -3.65 14.16 -1.88
N TRP A 193 -3.90 12.92 -1.45
CA TRP A 193 -3.58 12.45 -0.11
C TRP A 193 -2.12 12.03 0.06
N ALA A 194 -1.50 11.44 -0.98
CA ALA A 194 -0.12 10.96 -0.89
C ALA A 194 0.90 12.05 -0.54
N PRO A 195 0.91 13.24 -1.19
CA PRO A 195 1.84 14.31 -0.81
C PRO A 195 1.64 14.79 0.62
N LYS A 196 0.39 14.84 1.09
CA LYS A 196 0.08 15.25 2.46
C LYS A 196 0.58 14.23 3.48
N ALA A 197 0.39 12.93 3.22
CA ALA A 197 0.94 11.88 4.07
C ALA A 197 2.48 11.94 4.13
N ILE A 198 3.13 12.12 2.98
CA ILE A 198 4.60 12.28 2.90
C ILE A 198 5.06 13.48 3.73
N GLU A 199 4.43 14.64 3.58
CA GLU A 199 4.74 15.85 4.35
C GLU A 199 4.67 15.60 5.86
N LEU A 200 3.59 14.96 6.31
CA LEU A 200 3.40 14.67 7.75
C LEU A 200 4.48 13.71 8.28
N ILE A 201 4.84 12.68 7.49
CA ILE A 201 5.88 11.73 7.91
C ILE A 201 7.27 12.39 7.91
N GLU A 202 7.62 13.15 6.87
CA GLU A 202 8.92 13.80 6.73
C GLU A 202 9.11 14.95 7.74
N THR A 203 8.02 15.60 8.16
CA THR A 203 8.05 16.61 9.24
C THR A 203 7.86 16.02 10.64
N ASP A 204 7.98 14.69 10.77
CA ASP A 204 7.91 13.96 12.04
C ASP A 204 6.62 14.19 12.84
N LYS A 205 5.49 14.31 12.14
CA LYS A 205 4.15 14.45 12.74
C LYS A 205 3.62 13.08 13.17
N ARG A 206 4.25 12.52 14.20
CA ARG A 206 3.90 11.21 14.74
C ARG A 206 2.49 11.19 15.31
N PRO A 207 1.64 10.22 14.95
CA PRO A 207 0.40 9.94 15.64
C PRO A 207 0.64 9.62 17.12
N PRO A 208 -0.15 10.19 18.07
CA PRO A 208 0.11 10.04 19.51
C PRO A 208 0.11 8.60 20.04
N HIS A 209 -0.55 7.69 19.33
CA HIS A 209 -0.69 6.29 19.72
C HIS A 209 0.48 5.39 19.26
N LEU A 210 1.39 5.88 18.41
CA LEU A 210 2.57 5.13 17.99
C LEU A 210 3.72 5.38 18.94
N ASP A 211 4.38 4.33 19.42
CA ASP A 211 5.64 4.43 20.12
C ASP A 211 6.82 4.69 19.16
N ASP A 212 8.03 4.86 19.70
CA ASP A 212 9.21 5.19 18.88
C ASP A 212 9.56 4.09 17.87
N SER A 213 9.43 2.82 18.26
CA SER A 213 9.71 1.67 17.40
C SER A 213 8.70 1.55 16.28
N GLN A 214 7.41 1.64 16.61
CA GLN A 214 6.32 1.63 15.65
C GLN A 214 6.43 2.81 14.67
N TRP A 215 6.80 3.99 15.16
CA TRP A 215 7.00 5.15 14.31
C TRP A 215 8.19 5.01 13.37
N ALA A 216 9.30 4.44 13.84
CA ALA A 216 10.46 4.14 13.00
C ALA A 216 10.10 3.14 11.89
N GLU A 217 9.35 2.09 12.22
CA GLU A 217 8.85 1.13 11.26
C GLU A 217 7.88 1.78 10.25
N TYR A 218 6.96 2.61 10.73
CA TYR A 218 6.04 3.38 9.91
C TYR A 218 6.79 4.23 8.88
N LYS A 219 7.79 5.02 9.31
CA LYS A 219 8.63 5.82 8.42
C LYS A 219 9.37 4.96 7.39
N THR A 220 9.92 3.84 7.79
CA THR A 220 10.70 2.99 6.88
C THR A 220 9.82 2.27 5.87
N LYS A 221 8.68 1.73 6.29
CA LYS A 221 7.81 0.94 5.42
C LYS A 221 6.84 1.81 4.61
N LEU A 222 6.04 2.61 5.29
CA LEU A 222 4.92 3.31 4.64
C LEU A 222 5.36 4.52 3.82
N LEU A 223 6.39 5.25 4.25
CA LEU A 223 6.95 6.33 3.43
C LEU A 223 7.57 5.77 2.15
N ALA A 224 8.28 4.64 2.23
CA ALA A 224 8.82 3.97 1.06
C ALA A 224 7.69 3.54 0.10
N GLN A 225 6.60 2.95 0.63
CA GLN A 225 5.44 2.54 -0.17
C GLN A 225 4.71 3.72 -0.82
N LEU A 226 4.59 4.85 -0.14
CA LEU A 226 4.00 6.07 -0.74
C LEU A 226 4.83 6.56 -1.94
N TYR A 227 6.16 6.62 -1.79
CA TYR A 227 7.04 6.97 -2.90
C TYR A 227 6.99 5.94 -4.03
N GLN A 228 6.94 4.65 -3.70
CA GLN A 228 6.79 3.58 -4.68
C GLN A 228 5.47 3.72 -5.46
N ALA A 229 4.35 3.93 -4.76
CA ALA A 229 3.04 4.12 -5.37
C ALA A 229 3.03 5.31 -6.34
N LEU A 230 3.59 6.46 -5.94
CA LEU A 230 3.71 7.63 -6.82
C LEU A 230 4.62 7.36 -8.03
N GLY A 231 5.71 6.60 -7.83
CA GLY A 231 6.60 6.17 -8.91
C GLY A 231 5.90 5.24 -9.92
N VAL A 232 5.14 4.28 -9.42
CA VAL A 232 4.33 3.38 -10.24
C VAL A 232 3.27 4.15 -11.03
N TYR A 233 2.57 5.09 -10.39
CA TYR A 233 1.61 5.93 -11.10
C TYR A 233 2.28 6.74 -12.23
N ALA A 234 3.45 7.32 -11.98
CA ALA A 234 4.21 8.04 -13.00
C ALA A 234 4.62 7.12 -14.16
N MET A 235 5.00 5.86 -13.89
CA MET A 235 5.23 4.85 -14.95
C MET A 235 3.97 4.61 -15.80
N MET A 236 2.81 4.45 -15.17
CA MET A 236 1.53 4.22 -15.85
C MET A 236 1.14 5.38 -16.76
N THR A 237 1.54 6.60 -16.43
CA THR A 237 1.29 7.81 -17.23
C THR A 237 2.41 8.14 -18.21
N GLY A 238 3.47 7.32 -18.29
CA GLY A 238 4.60 7.51 -19.19
C GLY A 238 5.63 8.55 -18.72
N ASP A 239 5.49 9.09 -17.51
CA ASP A 239 6.47 10.00 -16.91
C ASP A 239 7.58 9.21 -16.20
N PHE A 240 8.47 8.61 -16.99
CA PHE A 240 9.56 7.77 -16.49
C PHE A 240 10.62 8.56 -15.71
N ALA A 241 10.75 9.87 -15.94
CA ALA A 241 11.67 10.73 -15.19
C ALA A 241 11.20 10.89 -13.72
N THR A 242 9.92 11.24 -13.54
CA THR A 242 9.30 11.29 -12.20
C THR A 242 9.26 9.91 -11.58
N ALA A 243 8.93 8.86 -12.33
CA ALA A 243 8.94 7.48 -11.85
C ALA A 243 10.30 7.11 -11.25
N ARG A 244 11.38 7.38 -11.98
CA ARG A 244 12.75 7.13 -11.51
C ARG A 244 13.02 7.84 -10.20
N THR A 245 12.75 9.14 -10.13
CA THR A 245 13.00 9.95 -8.93
C THR A 245 12.25 9.40 -7.71
N LYS A 246 10.97 9.03 -7.87
CA LYS A 246 10.15 8.51 -6.77
C LYS A 246 10.59 7.12 -6.33
N LEU A 247 10.90 6.23 -7.27
CA LEU A 247 11.36 4.88 -6.97
C LEU A 247 12.75 4.86 -6.36
N ASP A 248 13.68 5.71 -6.81
CA ASP A 248 15.00 5.87 -6.18
C ASP A 248 14.85 6.36 -4.72
N LYS A 249 13.92 7.28 -4.46
CA LYS A 249 13.60 7.71 -3.09
C LYS A 249 13.04 6.57 -2.25
N SER A 250 12.10 5.78 -2.79
CA SER A 250 11.58 4.56 -2.14
C SER A 250 12.71 3.59 -1.78
N ALA A 251 13.59 3.27 -2.75
CA ALA A 251 14.74 2.38 -2.54
C ALA A 251 15.74 2.91 -1.51
N SER A 252 15.91 4.24 -1.41
CA SER A 252 16.78 4.86 -0.42
C SER A 252 16.24 4.75 1.01
N ILE A 253 14.92 4.70 1.17
CA ILE A 253 14.24 4.57 2.47
C ILE A 253 14.16 3.09 2.88
N ASN A 254 13.75 2.22 1.97
CA ASN A 254 13.68 0.78 2.18
C ASN A 254 14.46 0.01 1.12
N GLN A 255 15.75 -0.19 1.37
CA GLN A 255 16.65 -0.87 0.45
C GLN A 255 16.39 -2.39 0.34
N TYR A 256 15.51 -2.96 1.14
CA TYR A 256 15.23 -4.40 1.21
C TYR A 256 13.88 -4.79 0.58
N ASP A 257 13.19 -3.86 -0.08
CA ASP A 257 11.97 -4.17 -0.83
C ASP A 257 12.31 -4.60 -2.26
N PRO A 258 12.14 -5.89 -2.62
CA PRO A 258 12.46 -6.37 -3.95
C PRO A 258 11.58 -5.74 -5.03
N ILE A 259 10.33 -5.37 -4.70
CA ILE A 259 9.37 -4.84 -5.67
C ILE A 259 9.78 -3.46 -6.19
N THR A 260 10.38 -2.64 -5.36
CA THR A 260 10.91 -1.34 -5.80
C THR A 260 11.96 -1.51 -6.90
N TYR A 261 12.83 -2.53 -6.81
CA TYR A 261 13.86 -2.80 -7.82
C TYR A 261 13.29 -3.38 -9.11
N VAL A 262 12.17 -4.11 -9.04
CA VAL A 262 11.41 -4.53 -10.23
C VAL A 262 10.92 -3.31 -11.00
N TYR A 263 10.31 -2.34 -10.32
CA TYR A 263 9.84 -1.12 -10.97
C TYR A 263 10.98 -0.26 -11.52
N LEU A 264 12.08 -0.13 -10.78
CA LEU A 264 13.28 0.56 -11.27
C LEU A 264 13.83 -0.12 -12.53
N ALA A 265 13.87 -1.44 -12.58
CA ALA A 265 14.27 -2.19 -13.78
C ALA A 265 13.33 -1.88 -14.95
N GLY A 266 12.02 -1.77 -14.72
CA GLY A 266 11.05 -1.36 -15.74
C GLY A 266 11.30 0.05 -16.30
N VAL A 267 11.65 1.01 -15.43
CA VAL A 267 12.04 2.36 -15.88
C VAL A 267 13.29 2.30 -16.76
N VAL A 268 14.32 1.55 -16.33
CA VAL A 268 15.57 1.40 -17.10
C VAL A 268 15.34 0.67 -18.42
N GLN A 269 14.41 -0.28 -18.45
CA GLN A 269 14.02 -0.99 -19.67
C GLN A 269 13.43 -0.03 -20.72
N GLU A 270 12.61 0.93 -20.32
CA GLU A 270 12.09 1.97 -21.23
C GLU A 270 13.21 2.88 -21.76
N GLU A 271 14.16 3.24 -20.90
CA GLU A 271 15.33 4.03 -21.31
C GLU A 271 16.18 3.24 -22.33
N TYR A 272 16.40 1.96 -22.07
CA TYR A 272 17.08 1.04 -23.00
C TYR A 272 16.34 0.93 -24.34
N ALA A 273 15.02 0.73 -24.31
CA ALA A 273 14.20 0.57 -25.50
C ALA A 273 14.30 1.80 -26.42
N LYS A 274 14.24 3.00 -25.84
CA LYS A 274 14.41 4.27 -26.59
C LYS A 274 15.79 4.37 -27.26
N LEU A 275 16.85 4.06 -26.52
CA LEU A 275 18.22 4.08 -27.07
C LEU A 275 18.40 3.00 -28.14
N ALA A 276 17.92 1.79 -27.93
CA ALA A 276 17.99 0.71 -28.90
C ALA A 276 17.23 1.05 -30.20
N GLN A 277 16.11 1.76 -30.11
CA GLN A 277 15.40 2.27 -31.28
C GLN A 277 16.18 3.34 -32.02
N GLN A 278 16.82 4.28 -31.30
CA GLN A 278 17.68 5.29 -31.90
C GLN A 278 18.84 4.63 -32.67
N VAL A 279 19.53 3.66 -32.06
CA VAL A 279 20.62 2.93 -32.73
C VAL A 279 20.18 2.31 -34.05
N LYS A 280 18.96 1.75 -34.11
CA LYS A 280 18.42 1.14 -35.34
C LYS A 280 18.15 2.17 -36.46
N SER A 281 17.82 3.41 -36.10
CA SER A 281 17.53 4.45 -37.09
C SER A 281 18.74 5.26 -37.52
N MET A 282 19.90 5.08 -36.85
CA MET A 282 21.13 5.79 -37.17
C MET A 282 21.93 5.12 -38.28
N LEU A 283 22.64 5.92 -39.05
CA LEU A 283 23.66 5.41 -39.96
C LEU A 283 24.89 4.93 -39.16
N PRO A 284 25.61 3.88 -39.68
CA PRO A 284 26.85 3.42 -39.07
C PRO A 284 27.87 4.58 -38.90
N GLY A 285 28.45 4.67 -37.69
CA GLY A 285 29.43 5.70 -37.38
C GLY A 285 29.53 5.99 -35.88
N LYS A 286 30.44 6.86 -35.52
CA LYS A 286 30.78 7.20 -34.12
C LYS A 286 29.55 7.48 -33.23
N THR A 287 28.59 8.24 -33.75
CA THR A 287 27.36 8.57 -32.99
C THR A 287 26.50 7.36 -32.72
N GLN A 288 26.39 6.42 -33.68
CA GLN A 288 25.68 5.15 -33.48
C GLN A 288 26.38 4.31 -32.42
N ASP A 289 27.72 4.22 -32.49
CA ASP A 289 28.52 3.44 -31.53
C ASP A 289 28.38 4.00 -30.09
N GLU A 290 28.42 5.33 -29.94
CA GLU A 290 28.20 5.99 -28.64
C GLU A 290 26.78 5.74 -28.10
N THR A 291 25.77 5.75 -28.96
CA THR A 291 24.39 5.48 -28.56
C THR A 291 24.21 4.00 -28.20
N LEU A 292 24.83 3.08 -28.95
CA LEU A 292 24.85 1.66 -28.63
C LEU A 292 25.51 1.41 -27.29
N LYS A 293 26.64 2.06 -27.01
CA LYS A 293 27.32 1.96 -25.70
C LYS A 293 26.38 2.37 -24.56
N LYS A 294 25.67 3.50 -24.69
CA LYS A 294 24.66 3.94 -23.68
C LYS A 294 23.54 2.93 -23.53
N ALA A 295 23.06 2.33 -24.61
CA ALA A 295 22.03 1.29 -24.54
C ALA A 295 22.54 0.05 -23.76
N LEU A 296 23.78 -0.38 -24.02
CA LEU A 296 24.38 -1.50 -23.29
C LEU A 296 24.60 -1.19 -21.81
N GLU A 297 24.98 0.04 -21.47
CA GLU A 297 25.07 0.49 -20.06
C GLU A 297 23.70 0.42 -19.34
N LYS A 298 22.60 0.75 -20.05
CA LYS A 298 21.25 0.56 -19.50
C LYS A 298 20.89 -0.91 -19.30
N MET A 299 21.30 -1.77 -20.21
CA MET A 299 21.12 -3.21 -20.04
C MET A 299 21.88 -3.74 -18.81
N ASP A 300 23.13 -3.28 -18.59
CA ASP A 300 23.89 -3.65 -17.39
C ASP A 300 23.22 -3.18 -16.10
N GLN A 301 22.64 -1.95 -16.10
CA GLN A 301 21.83 -1.47 -14.97
C GLN A 301 20.59 -2.34 -14.73
N MET A 302 19.92 -2.77 -15.79
CA MET A 302 18.75 -3.64 -15.72
C MET A 302 19.09 -5.02 -15.13
N ILE A 303 20.23 -5.60 -15.56
CA ILE A 303 20.77 -6.87 -15.04
C ILE A 303 21.02 -6.75 -13.53
N ASP A 304 21.64 -5.67 -13.06
CA ASP A 304 21.93 -5.44 -11.65
C ASP A 304 20.64 -5.30 -10.83
N LEU A 305 19.65 -4.54 -11.31
CA LEU A 305 18.35 -4.34 -10.65
C LEU A 305 17.54 -5.65 -10.56
N TYR A 306 17.53 -6.47 -11.61
CA TYR A 306 16.87 -7.78 -11.57
C TYR A 306 17.58 -8.74 -10.61
N ALA A 307 18.91 -8.78 -10.63
CA ALA A 307 19.68 -9.60 -9.69
C ALA A 307 19.41 -9.17 -8.23
N ARG A 308 19.30 -7.86 -7.99
CA ARG A 308 18.96 -7.33 -6.68
C ARG A 308 17.54 -7.69 -6.25
N ALA A 309 16.56 -7.55 -7.13
CA ALA A 309 15.18 -7.95 -6.84
C ALA A 309 15.09 -9.45 -6.49
N ILE A 310 15.73 -10.31 -7.27
CA ILE A 310 15.75 -11.76 -7.06
C ILE A 310 16.47 -12.12 -5.75
N GLY A 311 17.64 -11.53 -5.48
CA GLY A 311 18.42 -11.78 -4.27
C GLY A 311 17.66 -11.37 -3.01
N LEU A 312 16.99 -10.20 -3.03
CA LEU A 312 16.17 -9.73 -1.91
C LEU A 312 14.88 -10.56 -1.70
N ALA A 313 14.36 -11.15 -2.77
CA ALA A 313 13.19 -12.02 -2.75
C ALA A 313 13.49 -13.43 -2.27
N ASP A 314 14.77 -13.83 -2.18
CA ASP A 314 15.17 -15.19 -1.82
C ASP A 314 14.72 -15.53 -0.40
N GLY A 315 14.24 -16.77 -0.24
CA GLY A 315 13.73 -17.29 1.05
C GLY A 315 12.37 -16.73 1.49
N ASN A 316 11.74 -15.80 0.75
CA ASN A 316 10.41 -15.28 1.08
C ASN A 316 9.34 -15.83 0.12
N PRO A 317 8.43 -16.71 0.59
CA PRO A 317 7.39 -17.31 -0.26
C PRO A 317 6.48 -16.28 -0.94
N GLN A 318 6.26 -15.13 -0.34
CA GLN A 318 5.44 -14.04 -0.89
C GLN A 318 5.98 -13.53 -2.23
N TYR A 319 7.30 -13.59 -2.44
CA TYR A 319 7.95 -13.11 -3.66
C TYR A 319 8.37 -14.24 -4.62
N GLN A 320 7.98 -15.50 -4.33
CA GLN A 320 8.35 -16.64 -5.17
C GLN A 320 7.98 -16.43 -6.63
N LYS A 321 6.74 -16.02 -6.89
CA LYS A 321 6.24 -15.78 -8.25
C LYS A 321 7.06 -14.70 -8.96
N VAL A 322 7.33 -13.58 -8.30
CA VAL A 322 8.13 -12.48 -8.87
C VAL A 322 9.54 -12.97 -9.22
N ARG A 323 10.16 -13.71 -8.30
CA ARG A 323 11.49 -14.28 -8.52
C ARG A 323 11.54 -15.18 -9.75
N ASP A 324 10.57 -16.09 -9.87
CA ASP A 324 10.53 -17.08 -10.96
C ASP A 324 10.27 -16.41 -12.32
N GLU A 325 9.43 -15.38 -12.38
CA GLU A 325 9.17 -14.57 -13.58
C GLU A 325 10.41 -13.79 -14.02
N LEU A 326 11.15 -13.18 -13.09
CA LEU A 326 12.33 -12.38 -13.41
C LEU A 326 13.57 -13.22 -13.77
N ALA A 327 13.67 -14.45 -13.29
CA ALA A 327 14.87 -15.29 -13.47
C ALA A 327 15.17 -15.58 -14.94
N GLY A 328 14.13 -15.77 -15.76
CA GLY A 328 14.26 -16.00 -17.21
C GLY A 328 14.81 -14.77 -17.92
N ASP A 329 14.27 -13.60 -17.63
CA ASP A 329 14.68 -12.34 -18.23
C ASP A 329 16.11 -11.98 -17.82
N LEU A 330 16.42 -12.08 -16.54
CA LEU A 330 17.77 -11.84 -16.03
C LEU A 330 18.80 -12.75 -16.73
N LYS A 331 18.52 -14.05 -16.83
CA LYS A 331 19.39 -14.99 -17.50
C LYS A 331 19.62 -14.61 -18.97
N SER A 332 18.58 -14.19 -19.66
CA SER A 332 18.64 -13.80 -21.07
C SER A 332 19.50 -12.56 -21.28
N TYR A 333 19.30 -11.51 -20.52
CA TYR A 333 20.08 -10.26 -20.60
C TYR A 333 21.53 -10.49 -20.19
N TYR A 334 21.75 -11.22 -19.10
CA TYR A 334 23.09 -11.54 -18.62
C TYR A 334 23.87 -12.35 -19.66
N SER A 335 23.30 -13.41 -20.18
CA SER A 335 23.92 -14.25 -21.24
C SER A 335 24.26 -13.42 -22.47
N TYR A 336 23.36 -12.57 -22.94
CA TYR A 336 23.65 -11.67 -24.07
C TYR A 336 24.86 -10.77 -23.81
N ARG A 337 25.01 -10.22 -22.63
CA ARG A 337 26.13 -9.33 -22.24
C ARG A 337 27.46 -10.09 -22.04
N HIS A 338 27.41 -11.38 -21.73
CA HIS A 338 28.58 -12.19 -21.36
C HIS A 338 28.88 -13.30 -22.40
N GLY A 339 28.63 -13.04 -23.71
CA GLY A 339 29.01 -13.95 -24.76
C GLY A 339 28.35 -15.33 -24.73
N ASN A 340 27.06 -15.35 -24.35
CA ASN A 340 26.24 -16.54 -24.11
C ASN A 340 26.63 -17.36 -22.85
N SER A 341 27.46 -16.81 -21.96
CA SER A 341 27.79 -17.42 -20.67
C SER A 341 26.82 -16.97 -19.59
N VAL A 342 26.55 -17.84 -18.61
CA VAL A 342 25.85 -17.55 -17.36
C VAL A 342 26.77 -17.62 -16.14
N GLU A 343 28.06 -17.78 -16.39
CA GLU A 343 29.08 -17.80 -15.32
C GLU A 343 29.06 -16.47 -14.55
N GLY A 344 29.06 -16.53 -13.21
CA GLY A 344 28.99 -15.36 -12.35
C GLY A 344 27.57 -14.85 -12.08
N LEU A 345 26.53 -15.31 -12.80
CA LEU A 345 25.16 -14.86 -12.59
C LEU A 345 24.65 -15.14 -11.16
N GLN A 346 24.89 -16.35 -10.66
CA GLN A 346 24.48 -16.71 -9.31
C GLN A 346 25.21 -15.88 -8.23
N GLN A 347 26.50 -15.60 -8.44
CA GLN A 347 27.27 -14.75 -7.53
C GLN A 347 26.73 -13.31 -7.49
N LEU A 348 26.26 -12.79 -8.65
CA LEU A 348 25.63 -11.48 -8.73
C LEU A 348 24.32 -11.46 -7.95
N ILE A 349 23.49 -12.50 -8.02
CA ILE A 349 22.25 -12.62 -7.23
C ILE A 349 22.58 -12.73 -5.74
N ASP A 350 23.55 -13.58 -5.37
CA ASP A 350 23.93 -13.85 -3.98
C ASP A 350 24.44 -12.60 -3.26
N LYS A 351 25.10 -11.69 -3.99
CA LYS A 351 25.54 -10.37 -3.47
C LYS A 351 24.40 -9.57 -2.83
N TYR A 352 23.17 -9.78 -3.27
CA TYR A 352 21.99 -9.03 -2.84
C TYR A 352 21.08 -9.79 -1.87
N LYS A 353 21.42 -11.00 -1.49
CA LYS A 353 20.68 -11.73 -0.45
C LYS A 353 20.73 -10.99 0.87
N LYS A 354 19.64 -11.02 1.60
CA LYS A 354 19.62 -10.48 2.96
C LYS A 354 20.59 -11.27 3.84
N PRO A 355 21.36 -10.60 4.71
CA PRO A 355 22.11 -11.32 5.72
C PRO A 355 21.21 -12.26 6.50
N GLN A 356 21.62 -13.51 6.68
CA GLN A 356 20.90 -14.43 7.56
C GLN A 356 21.00 -13.88 8.98
N GLN A 357 19.85 -13.59 9.61
CA GLN A 357 19.77 -13.17 11.01
C GLN A 357 19.95 -14.37 11.94
#